data_6e053d5c853ecd198f1e804b03205354
#
_entry.id   6e053d5c853ecd198f1e804b03205354
#
_cell.length_a   1.000
_cell.length_b   1.000
_cell.length_c   1.000
_cell.angle_alpha   90.00
_cell.angle_beta   90.00
_cell.angle_gamma   90.00
#
_symmetry.space_group_name_H-M   'P 1'
#
loop_
_entity.id
_entity.type
_entity.pdbx_description
1 polymer ?
#
loop_
_entity_poly.entity_id
_entity_poly.type
_entity_poly.pdbx_seq_one_letter_code
_entity_poly.pdbx_strand_id
1 'polypeptide(L)'
;MSGIGCYDGGMASIFSKIIAGEIPAYKVYEDEKSFAFLDINPEVRGHVLVVPKVEVDKIYELSDEDWVALWASVKKIAQHMEDVTGRRTLMKVVGTDVPHAHVHLTPFDETWQYGRTLELSKEEFEEIQQKLAF
;
A
#
# COMPACT_ATOMS: atom_id res chain seq x y z
N MET A 1 -7.61 -3.48 21.26
CA MET A 1 -7.53 -2.96 20.97
C MET A 1 -7.14 -2.82 20.84
N SER A 2 -7.06 -3.24 20.58
CA SER A 2 -6.79 -2.98 20.12
C SER A 2 -6.07 -2.77 20.18
N GLY A 3 -5.81 -3.17 19.96
CA GLY A 3 -5.38 -2.87 19.67
C GLY A 3 -4.64 -2.55 19.91
N ILE A 4 -4.50 -2.96 19.70
CA ILE A 4 -4.00 -2.42 19.69
C ILE A 4 -3.57 -1.79 19.83
N GLY A 5 -3.76 -2.11 19.77
CA GLY A 5 -3.52 -1.41 19.72
C GLY A 5 -2.77 -0.76 19.88
N CYS A 6 -2.75 -1.19 19.58
CA CYS A 6 -2.14 -0.44 19.79
C CYS A 6 -1.60 0.66 19.54
N TYR A 7 -1.94 0.52 18.90
CA TYR A 7 -1.51 1.82 19.20
C TYR A 7 -2.54 2.50 19.98
N ASP A 8 -2.16 3.44 20.66
CA ASP A 8 -3.12 4.16 21.42
C ASP A 8 -2.52 5.48 21.79
N GLY A 9 -3.27 6.30 22.46
CA GLY A 9 -2.77 7.51 23.06
C GLY A 9 -2.17 8.48 22.08
N GLY A 10 -2.51 8.41 20.83
CA GLY A 10 -2.00 9.33 19.85
C GLY A 10 -0.74 8.86 19.14
N MET A 11 -0.35 7.62 19.34
CA MET A 11 0.77 7.08 18.55
C MET A 11 0.28 6.78 17.16
N ALA A 12 0.87 7.46 16.18
CA ALA A 12 0.53 7.25 14.79
C ALA A 12 1.14 5.95 14.28
N SER A 13 0.46 5.30 13.36
CA SER A 13 1.00 4.12 12.68
C SER A 13 2.18 4.51 11.82
N ILE A 14 2.98 3.53 11.42
CA ILE A 14 4.09 3.78 10.51
C ILE A 14 3.57 4.36 9.19
N PHE A 15 2.38 3.92 8.73
CA PHE A 15 1.81 4.44 7.50
C PHE A 15 1.38 5.89 7.64
N SER A 16 0.83 6.29 8.77
CA SER A 16 0.52 7.70 9.02
C SER A 16 1.77 8.56 9.00
N LYS A 17 2.87 8.05 9.53
CA LYS A 17 4.15 8.77 9.49
C LYS A 17 4.68 8.91 8.07
N ILE A 18 4.48 7.89 7.24
CA ILE A 18 4.86 7.95 5.83
C ILE A 18 4.01 9.00 5.11
N ILE A 19 2.70 9.02 5.35
CA ILE A 19 1.81 9.99 4.73
C ILE A 19 2.21 11.42 5.12
N ALA A 20 2.61 11.61 6.37
CA ALA A 20 3.03 12.92 6.88
C ALA A 20 4.42 13.33 6.40
N GLY A 21 5.17 12.43 5.76
CA GLY A 21 6.52 12.73 5.31
C GLY A 21 7.59 12.57 6.36
N GLU A 22 7.25 12.02 7.52
CA GLU A 22 8.21 11.82 8.61
C GLU A 22 9.11 10.62 8.37
N ILE A 23 8.62 9.64 7.62
CA ILE A 23 9.38 8.45 7.22
C ILE A 23 9.39 8.42 5.70
N PRO A 24 10.57 8.29 5.06
CA PRO A 24 10.63 8.25 3.60
C PRO A 24 9.99 7.00 3.04
N ALA A 25 9.41 7.12 1.86
CA ALA A 25 8.81 6.01 1.14
C ALA A 25 8.87 6.29 -0.36
N TYR A 26 8.73 5.24 -1.15
CA TYR A 26 8.73 5.37 -2.60
C TYR A 26 7.29 5.57 -3.07
N LYS A 27 6.86 6.81 -3.08
CA LYS A 27 5.48 7.16 -3.43
C LYS A 27 5.19 6.83 -4.88
N VAL A 28 4.01 6.24 -5.12
CA VAL A 28 3.53 5.89 -6.45
C VAL A 28 2.34 6.75 -6.85
N TYR A 29 1.47 7.08 -5.89
CA TYR A 29 0.24 7.81 -6.18
C TYR A 29 -0.27 8.46 -4.90
N GLU A 30 -0.93 9.59 -5.06
CA GLU A 30 -1.55 10.27 -3.93
C GLU A 30 -2.73 11.09 -4.42
N ASP A 31 -3.83 11.04 -3.68
CA ASP A 31 -4.95 11.96 -3.91
C ASP A 31 -5.41 12.47 -2.55
N GLU A 32 -6.60 13.11 -2.51
CA GLU A 32 -7.07 13.73 -1.29
C GLU A 32 -7.22 12.75 -0.13
N LYS A 33 -7.64 11.51 -0.42
CA LYS A 33 -7.99 10.54 0.62
C LYS A 33 -7.10 9.31 0.67
N SER A 34 -6.22 9.12 -0.32
CA SER A 34 -5.43 7.89 -0.44
C SER A 34 -3.96 8.20 -0.72
N PHE A 35 -3.11 7.28 -0.32
CA PHE A 35 -1.67 7.37 -0.53
C PHE A 35 -1.17 5.99 -0.91
N ALA A 36 -0.33 5.89 -1.93
CA ALA A 36 0.20 4.61 -2.38
C ALA A 36 1.71 4.67 -2.52
N PHE A 37 2.39 3.62 -2.07
CA PHE A 37 3.85 3.57 -2.07
C PHE A 37 4.30 2.12 -2.21
N LEU A 38 5.57 1.93 -2.57
CA LEU A 38 6.13 0.60 -2.72
C LEU A 38 6.33 -0.05 -1.35
N ASP A 39 5.98 -1.34 -1.27
CA ASP A 39 6.28 -2.14 -0.08
C ASP A 39 7.78 -2.41 -0.07
N ILE A 40 8.47 -2.09 1.04
CA ILE A 40 9.91 -2.33 1.15
C ILE A 40 10.24 -3.80 1.41
N ASN A 41 9.22 -4.61 1.69
CA ASN A 41 9.34 -6.07 1.82
C ASN A 41 8.47 -6.71 0.74
N PRO A 42 8.78 -6.50 -0.54
CA PRO A 42 7.86 -6.85 -1.62
C PRO A 42 7.83 -8.35 -1.87
N GLU A 43 6.64 -8.86 -2.21
CA GLU A 43 6.51 -10.24 -2.65
C GLU A 43 7.00 -10.43 -4.07
N VAL A 44 6.85 -9.38 -4.88
CA VAL A 44 7.31 -9.33 -6.28
C VAL A 44 7.73 -7.89 -6.55
N ARG A 45 8.59 -7.67 -7.53
CA ARG A 45 8.95 -6.31 -7.96
C ARG A 45 7.67 -5.55 -8.32
N GLY A 46 7.50 -4.37 -7.74
CA GLY A 46 6.33 -3.55 -8.01
C GLY A 46 5.18 -3.74 -7.03
N HIS A 47 5.42 -4.42 -5.92
CA HIS A 47 4.42 -4.59 -4.86
C HIS A 47 4.10 -3.23 -4.24
N VAL A 48 2.84 -2.80 -4.33
CA VAL A 48 2.38 -1.48 -3.89
C VAL A 48 1.42 -1.66 -2.73
N LEU A 49 1.49 -0.74 -1.78
CA LEU A 49 0.50 -0.63 -0.69
C LEU A 49 -0.33 0.61 -0.95
N VAL A 50 -1.65 0.48 -0.87
CA VAL A 50 -2.57 1.61 -0.96
C VAL A 50 -3.23 1.78 0.39
N VAL A 51 -3.09 2.96 0.97
CA VAL A 51 -3.60 3.23 2.32
C VAL A 51 -4.54 4.43 2.29
N PRO A 52 -5.62 4.40 3.08
CA PRO A 52 -6.41 5.59 3.28
C PRO A 52 -5.63 6.54 4.17
N LYS A 53 -5.80 7.85 3.97
CA LYS A 53 -5.13 8.83 4.82
C LYS A 53 -5.71 8.87 6.22
N VAL A 54 -6.99 8.51 6.38
CA VAL A 54 -7.59 8.38 7.70
C VAL A 54 -7.02 7.12 8.36
N GLU A 55 -6.67 7.26 9.63
CA GLU A 55 -6.05 6.14 10.34
C GLU A 55 -7.11 5.31 11.02
N VAL A 56 -7.42 4.14 10.46
CA VAL A 56 -8.23 3.11 11.08
C VAL A 56 -7.45 1.81 11.01
N ASP A 57 -7.62 0.97 12.02
CA ASP A 57 -6.87 -0.29 12.12
C ASP A 57 -7.33 -1.28 11.05
N LYS A 58 -8.61 -1.60 11.04
CA LYS A 58 -9.14 -2.62 10.14
C LYS A 58 -9.88 -1.96 9.01
N ILE A 59 -9.70 -2.49 7.80
CA ILE A 59 -10.27 -1.86 6.61
C ILE A 59 -11.80 -1.73 6.71
N TYR A 60 -12.45 -2.67 7.39
CA TYR A 60 -13.91 -2.63 7.54
C TYR A 60 -14.37 -1.66 8.62
N GLU A 61 -13.45 -0.92 9.26
CA GLU A 61 -13.78 0.18 10.14
C GLU A 61 -13.91 1.50 9.42
N LEU A 62 -13.57 1.55 8.14
CA LEU A 62 -13.75 2.76 7.33
C LEU A 62 -15.23 3.12 7.24
N SER A 63 -15.53 4.42 7.22
CA SER A 63 -16.89 4.87 6.88
C SER A 63 -17.21 4.43 5.46
N ASP A 64 -18.51 4.41 5.12
CA ASP A 64 -18.91 4.07 3.76
C ASP A 64 -18.28 5.01 2.75
N GLU A 65 -18.20 6.29 3.07
CA GLU A 65 -17.59 7.28 2.18
C GLU A 65 -16.11 6.99 1.97
N ASP A 66 -15.38 6.70 3.04
CA ASP A 66 -13.95 6.44 2.95
C ASP A 66 -13.67 5.10 2.30
N TRP A 67 -14.54 4.12 2.50
CA TRP A 67 -14.47 2.83 1.83
C TRP A 67 -14.55 3.01 0.32
N VAL A 68 -15.56 3.76 -0.13
CA VAL A 68 -15.74 4.01 -1.57
C VAL A 68 -14.53 4.76 -2.13
N ALA A 69 -14.04 5.75 -1.40
CA ALA A 69 -12.89 6.54 -1.86
C ALA A 69 -11.64 5.67 -1.99
N LEU A 70 -11.39 4.81 -1.00
CA LEU A 70 -10.21 3.94 -1.05
C LEU A 70 -10.26 3.00 -2.25
N TRP A 71 -11.41 2.32 -2.43
CA TRP A 71 -11.52 1.34 -3.52
C TRP A 71 -11.55 1.98 -4.89
N ALA A 72 -12.02 3.23 -5.01
CA ALA A 72 -11.90 3.97 -6.26
C ALA A 72 -10.43 4.22 -6.61
N SER A 73 -9.62 4.59 -5.62
CA SER A 73 -8.19 4.78 -5.82
C SER A 73 -7.49 3.45 -6.14
N VAL A 74 -7.85 2.38 -5.43
CA VAL A 74 -7.29 1.06 -5.68
C VAL A 74 -7.54 0.63 -7.12
N LYS A 75 -8.77 0.83 -7.61
CA LYS A 75 -9.12 0.49 -8.99
C LYS A 75 -8.23 1.23 -9.98
N LYS A 76 -8.06 2.53 -9.77
CA LYS A 76 -7.25 3.37 -10.65
C LYS A 76 -5.79 2.92 -10.65
N ILE A 77 -5.24 2.67 -9.47
CA ILE A 77 -3.85 2.27 -9.33
C ILE A 77 -3.62 0.89 -9.94
N ALA A 78 -4.53 -0.06 -9.67
CA ALA A 78 -4.42 -1.41 -10.21
C ALA A 78 -4.43 -1.41 -11.73
N GLN A 79 -5.30 -0.61 -12.35
CA GLN A 79 -5.37 -0.50 -13.80
C GLN A 79 -4.07 0.08 -14.35
N HIS A 80 -3.56 1.13 -13.70
CA HIS A 80 -2.30 1.75 -14.13
C HIS A 80 -1.15 0.76 -14.04
N MET A 81 -1.09 -0.02 -12.95
CA MET A 81 -0.04 -1.02 -12.77
C MET A 81 -0.09 -2.07 -13.88
N GLU A 82 -1.28 -2.52 -14.25
CA GLU A 82 -1.43 -3.48 -15.33
C GLU A 82 -0.97 -2.88 -16.66
N ASP A 83 -1.33 -1.62 -16.92
CA ASP A 83 -0.93 -0.94 -18.16
C ASP A 83 0.59 -0.83 -18.26
N VAL A 84 1.26 -0.55 -17.14
CA VAL A 84 2.72 -0.36 -17.13
C VAL A 84 3.46 -1.69 -17.18
N THR A 85 3.00 -2.69 -16.43
CA THR A 85 3.74 -3.95 -16.27
C THR A 85 3.35 -5.02 -17.28
N GLY A 86 2.16 -4.90 -17.88
CA GLY A 86 1.61 -5.94 -18.74
C GLY A 86 1.15 -7.17 -17.97
N ARG A 87 1.07 -7.08 -16.64
CA ARG A 87 0.72 -8.20 -15.77
C ARG A 87 -0.55 -7.88 -15.00
N ARG A 88 -1.37 -8.88 -14.75
CA ARG A 88 -2.53 -8.72 -13.88
C ARG A 88 -2.09 -8.23 -12.52
N THR A 89 -2.87 -7.34 -11.95
CA THR A 89 -2.64 -6.87 -10.58
C THR A 89 -3.39 -7.78 -9.62
N LEU A 90 -2.65 -8.44 -8.74
CA LEU A 90 -3.22 -9.24 -7.68
C LEU A 90 -3.52 -8.31 -6.52
N MET A 91 -4.73 -8.39 -5.96
CA MET A 91 -5.12 -7.58 -4.80
C MET A 91 -5.36 -8.47 -3.60
N LYS A 92 -4.92 -8.03 -2.44
CA LYS A 92 -5.27 -8.70 -1.20
C LYS A 92 -5.27 -7.74 -0.04
N VAL A 93 -6.05 -8.08 0.97
CA VAL A 93 -6.07 -7.40 2.25
C VAL A 93 -5.70 -8.44 3.29
N VAL A 94 -4.63 -8.20 4.03
CA VAL A 94 -4.19 -9.12 5.09
C VAL A 94 -4.69 -8.62 6.45
N GLY A 95 -4.34 -7.39 6.80
CA GLY A 95 -4.94 -6.71 7.95
C GLY A 95 -4.44 -7.16 9.30
N THR A 96 -3.36 -7.94 9.37
CA THR A 96 -2.89 -8.48 10.65
C THR A 96 -1.47 -8.05 10.98
N ASP A 97 -0.83 -7.26 10.12
CA ASP A 97 0.58 -6.89 10.30
C ASP A 97 0.75 -5.46 10.80
N VAL A 98 0.06 -4.48 10.21
CA VAL A 98 0.17 -3.09 10.61
C VAL A 98 -1.21 -2.57 10.98
N PRO A 99 -1.37 -1.89 12.14
CA PRO A 99 -2.69 -1.40 12.57
C PRO A 99 -3.08 -0.12 11.84
N HIS A 100 -3.06 -0.15 10.54
CA HIS A 100 -3.54 0.91 9.65
C HIS A 100 -4.01 0.20 8.39
N ALA A 101 -5.26 0.36 8.04
CA ALA A 101 -5.88 -0.32 6.91
C ALA A 101 -5.06 -0.12 5.63
N HIS A 102 -4.90 -1.16 4.86
CA HIS A 102 -4.15 -1.08 3.61
C HIS A 102 -4.52 -2.23 2.68
N VAL A 103 -4.34 -1.98 1.38
CA VAL A 103 -4.58 -2.97 0.33
C VAL A 103 -3.26 -3.23 -0.37
N HIS A 104 -2.92 -4.50 -0.55
CA HIS A 104 -1.73 -4.91 -1.30
C HIS A 104 -2.08 -5.05 -2.77
N LEU A 105 -1.29 -4.44 -3.65
CA LEU A 105 -1.41 -4.60 -5.09
C LEU A 105 -0.07 -5.09 -5.62
N THR A 106 -0.08 -6.23 -6.31
CA THR A 106 1.15 -6.89 -6.73
C THR A 106 1.01 -7.31 -8.19
N PRO A 107 1.98 -6.94 -9.06
CA PRO A 107 1.98 -7.48 -10.43
C PRO A 107 2.21 -8.98 -10.36
N PHE A 108 1.28 -9.76 -10.86
CA PHE A 108 1.36 -11.21 -10.71
C PHE A 108 2.32 -11.82 -11.73
N ASP A 109 3.19 -12.71 -11.26
CA ASP A 109 3.98 -13.58 -12.14
C ASP A 109 4.07 -14.96 -11.48
N GLU A 110 4.69 -15.92 -12.18
CA GLU A 110 4.73 -17.29 -11.70
C GLU A 110 5.60 -17.46 -10.47
N THR A 111 6.42 -16.48 -10.12
CA THR A 111 7.28 -16.56 -8.93
C THR A 111 6.58 -16.06 -7.68
N TRP A 112 5.36 -15.50 -7.83
CA TRP A 112 4.64 -14.95 -6.68
C TRP A 112 4.34 -16.03 -5.65
N GLN A 113 4.61 -15.72 -4.39
CA GLN A 113 4.27 -16.56 -3.26
C GLN A 113 3.82 -15.67 -2.11
N TYR A 114 2.73 -16.05 -1.47
CA TYR A 114 2.22 -15.31 -0.32
C TYR A 114 3.30 -15.25 0.76
N GLY A 115 3.55 -14.06 1.29
CA GLY A 115 4.48 -13.88 2.39
C GLY A 115 5.95 -13.89 2.00
N ARG A 116 6.26 -14.11 0.72
CA ARG A 116 7.63 -14.03 0.24
C ARG A 116 8.14 -12.59 0.36
N THR A 117 9.43 -12.44 0.65
CA THR A 117 10.06 -11.12 0.65
C THR A 117 11.26 -11.15 -0.26
N LEU A 118 11.27 -10.25 -1.24
CA LEU A 118 12.43 -10.03 -2.10
C LEU A 118 13.31 -8.94 -1.49
N GLU A 119 14.61 -9.08 -1.66
CA GLU A 119 15.54 -8.02 -1.31
C GLU A 119 15.88 -7.24 -2.56
N LEU A 120 15.51 -5.96 -2.58
CA LEU A 120 15.79 -5.07 -3.70
C LEU A 120 16.70 -3.96 -3.23
N SER A 121 17.58 -3.50 -4.13
CA SER A 121 18.44 -2.38 -3.84
C SER A 121 17.67 -1.07 -3.89
N LYS A 122 18.26 -0.01 -3.34
CA LYS A 122 17.68 1.33 -3.43
C LYS A 122 17.48 1.71 -4.89
N GLU A 123 18.44 1.39 -5.74
CA GLU A 123 18.36 1.72 -7.17
C GLU A 123 17.21 0.99 -7.84
N GLU A 124 16.97 -0.26 -7.45
CA GLU A 124 15.85 -1.03 -8.00
C GLU A 124 14.52 -0.43 -7.57
N PHE A 125 14.39 -0.03 -6.30
CA PHE A 125 13.18 0.64 -5.83
C PHE A 125 12.95 1.94 -6.58
N GLU A 126 14.00 2.74 -6.79
CA GLU A 126 13.86 4.00 -7.50
C GLU A 126 13.43 3.79 -8.94
N GLU A 127 13.98 2.77 -9.59
CA GLU A 127 13.60 2.44 -10.97
C GLU A 127 12.13 2.03 -11.05
N ILE A 128 11.69 1.18 -10.13
CA ILE A 128 10.30 0.74 -10.08
C ILE A 128 9.38 1.92 -9.83
N GLN A 129 9.75 2.79 -8.89
CA GLN A 129 8.97 3.98 -8.58
C GLN A 129 8.79 4.86 -9.82
N GLN A 130 9.87 5.09 -10.57
CA GLN A 130 9.79 5.91 -11.77
C GLN A 130 8.82 5.33 -12.80
N LYS A 131 8.77 4.01 -12.91
CA LYS A 131 7.87 3.38 -13.87
C LYS A 131 6.42 3.41 -13.41
N LEU A 132 6.17 3.26 -12.12
CA LEU A 132 4.81 3.11 -11.60
C LEU A 132 4.18 4.42 -11.14
N ALA A 133 4.96 5.44 -10.81
CA ALA A 133 4.40 6.69 -10.28
C ALA A 133 3.54 7.41 -11.32
N PHE A 134 2.43 8.02 -10.85
CA PHE A 134 1.56 8.79 -11.76
C PHE A 134 0.67 9.75 -10.97
#